data_4dd139fe90ae8aa846ea8ed159b362aa
#
_entry.id   4dd139fe90ae8aa846ea8ed159b362aa
#
_cell.length_a   1.000
_cell.length_b   1.000
_cell.length_c   1.000
_cell.angle_alpha   90.00
_cell.angle_beta   90.00
_cell.angle_gamma   90.00
#
_symmetry.space_group_name_H-M   'P 1'
#
loop_
_entity.id
_entity.type
_entity.pdbx_description
1 polymer ?
#
loop_
_entity_poly.entity_id
_entity_poly.type
_entity_poly.pdbx_seq_one_letter_code
_entity_poly.pdbx_strand_id
1 'polypeptide(L)'
;MTLRRMFLTAACLCWSILPMYAGSIPAGTHVTVRINNSLSSGTAHKEQAWSGTLTNDIVSRGKVVAHAGDPVKGKVTYVKRSGRLHEPGQLSLRLSSIKGETVYSSRISRKGKSHTKSNVTKIGGGAAGGALIGGLIGGGKGAAIGAGAGAAGGTGVAAATGKEEAVIPAESVFTFTISGPK
;
A
#
# COMPACT_ATOMS: atom_id res chain seq x y z
N MET A 1 0.17 -54.62 59.42
CA MET A 1 1.37 -54.53 58.59
C MET A 1 0.99 -54.20 57.17
N THR A 2 0.15 -53.15 56.93
CA THR A 2 -0.39 -52.80 55.62
C THR A 2 -0.71 -51.31 55.42
N LEU A 3 -0.21 -50.44 56.33
CA LEU A 3 -0.55 -49.00 56.24
C LEU A 3 0.64 -48.11 55.86
N ARG A 4 1.74 -48.65 55.36
CA ARG A 4 3.00 -47.93 55.15
C ARG A 4 3.44 -47.90 53.67
N ARG A 5 2.60 -48.37 52.75
CA ARG A 5 2.92 -48.41 51.28
C ARG A 5 2.08 -47.50 50.41
N MET A 6 1.27 -46.58 50.97
CA MET A 6 0.33 -45.77 50.22
C MET A 6 0.73 -44.30 50.11
N PHE A 7 1.94 -43.90 50.48
CA PHE A 7 2.41 -42.49 50.44
C PHE A 7 3.52 -42.21 49.44
N LEU A 8 3.79 -43.10 48.49
CA LEU A 8 4.93 -42.92 47.57
C LEU A 8 4.57 -42.76 46.09
N THR A 9 3.33 -42.44 45.72
CA THR A 9 2.95 -42.26 44.30
C THR A 9 2.30 -40.93 43.97
N ALA A 10 2.41 -39.93 44.84
CA ALA A 10 1.81 -38.60 44.59
C ALA A 10 2.84 -37.49 44.30
N ALA A 11 4.04 -37.82 43.84
CA ALA A 11 5.10 -36.85 43.63
C ALA A 11 5.73 -37.04 42.24
N CYS A 12 4.98 -36.85 41.16
CA CYS A 12 5.62 -36.64 39.85
C CYS A 12 4.57 -36.28 38.77
N LEU A 13 3.94 -35.14 38.83
CA LEU A 13 3.22 -34.57 37.68
C LEU A 13 3.02 -33.05 37.84
N CYS A 14 4.04 -32.34 38.34
CA CYS A 14 4.21 -30.91 38.06
C CYS A 14 5.08 -30.78 36.81
N TRP A 15 4.56 -31.19 35.67
CA TRP A 15 5.09 -30.78 34.39
C TRP A 15 4.77 -29.30 34.29
N SER A 16 5.77 -28.50 34.64
CA SER A 16 5.78 -27.06 34.47
C SER A 16 5.47 -26.77 33.01
N ILE A 17 4.24 -26.38 32.73
CA ILE A 17 3.87 -25.65 31.50
C ILE A 17 4.59 -24.32 31.62
N LEU A 18 5.84 -24.26 31.13
CA LEU A 18 6.52 -23.02 30.90
C LEU A 18 5.67 -22.26 29.86
N PRO A 19 5.14 -21.08 30.19
CA PRO A 19 4.47 -20.28 29.20
C PRO A 19 5.53 -19.98 28.13
N MET A 20 5.33 -20.52 26.95
CA MET A 20 6.10 -20.17 25.77
C MET A 20 5.75 -18.70 25.50
N TYR A 21 6.56 -17.79 26.04
CA TYR A 21 6.48 -16.37 25.71
C TYR A 21 6.83 -16.25 24.22
N ALA A 22 5.82 -16.34 23.39
CA ALA A 22 5.92 -15.88 22.01
C ALA A 22 6.40 -14.44 22.10
N GLY A 23 7.59 -14.18 21.60
CA GLY A 23 8.24 -12.88 21.72
C GLY A 23 7.43 -11.83 20.97
N SER A 24 6.55 -11.13 21.66
CA SER A 24 5.74 -10.09 21.03
C SER A 24 6.63 -8.98 20.49
N ILE A 25 6.39 -8.57 19.26
CA ILE A 25 7.09 -7.45 18.63
C ILE A 25 6.61 -6.15 19.30
N PRO A 26 7.49 -5.36 19.94
CA PRO A 26 7.09 -4.14 20.64
C PRO A 26 6.50 -3.10 19.70
N ALA A 27 5.56 -2.30 20.21
CA ALA A 27 5.11 -1.10 19.53
C ALA A 27 6.29 -0.12 19.31
N GLY A 28 6.28 0.57 18.18
CA GLY A 28 7.37 1.45 17.76
C GLY A 28 8.46 0.76 16.94
N THR A 29 8.47 -0.58 16.84
CA THR A 29 9.44 -1.30 16.01
C THR A 29 9.25 -0.97 14.54
N HIS A 30 10.34 -0.64 13.85
CA HIS A 30 10.34 -0.47 12.39
C HIS A 30 10.58 -1.81 11.70
N VAL A 31 9.65 -2.21 10.85
CA VAL A 31 9.68 -3.48 10.14
C VAL A 31 9.74 -3.20 8.65
N THR A 32 10.84 -3.61 8.02
CA THR A 32 11.03 -3.44 6.57
C THR A 32 10.64 -4.72 5.85
N VAL A 33 9.72 -4.58 4.90
CA VAL A 33 9.08 -5.69 4.19
C VAL A 33 9.23 -5.49 2.69
N ARG A 34 9.58 -6.55 1.98
CA ARG A 34 9.53 -6.65 0.53
C ARG A 34 8.20 -7.29 0.14
N ILE A 35 7.45 -6.63 -0.73
CA ILE A 35 6.14 -7.11 -1.21
C ILE A 35 6.34 -8.07 -2.37
N ASN A 36 5.75 -9.27 -2.30
CA ASN A 36 5.95 -10.30 -3.32
C ASN A 36 5.06 -10.11 -4.56
N ASN A 37 3.91 -9.45 -4.40
CA ASN A 37 2.91 -9.31 -5.46
C ASN A 37 2.73 -7.85 -5.88
N SER A 38 2.55 -7.61 -7.17
CA SER A 38 2.15 -6.29 -7.63
C SER A 38 0.72 -5.95 -7.20
N LEU A 39 0.49 -4.72 -6.74
CA LEU A 39 -0.81 -4.20 -6.34
C LEU A 39 -1.10 -2.91 -7.10
N SER A 40 -2.34 -2.78 -7.59
CA SER A 40 -2.79 -1.58 -8.31
C SER A 40 -4.13 -1.10 -7.75
N SER A 41 -4.31 0.21 -7.61
CA SER A 41 -5.59 0.79 -7.20
C SER A 41 -6.71 0.55 -8.22
N GLY A 42 -6.38 0.21 -9.47
CA GLY A 42 -7.35 -0.14 -10.51
C GLY A 42 -7.99 -1.52 -10.32
N THR A 43 -7.28 -2.45 -9.70
CA THR A 43 -7.72 -3.85 -9.53
C THR A 43 -7.87 -4.28 -8.07
N ALA A 44 -7.16 -3.64 -7.15
CA ALA A 44 -7.21 -3.99 -5.73
C ALA A 44 -8.57 -3.67 -5.09
N HIS A 45 -8.89 -4.39 -4.02
CA HIS A 45 -10.10 -4.21 -3.23
C HIS A 45 -9.72 -3.95 -1.76
N LYS A 46 -10.62 -3.27 -1.03
CA LYS A 46 -10.48 -3.13 0.43
C LYS A 46 -10.49 -4.53 1.07
N GLU A 47 -9.67 -4.72 2.11
CA GLU A 47 -9.43 -6.00 2.81
C GLU A 47 -8.73 -7.08 1.96
N GLN A 48 -8.34 -6.80 0.72
CA GLN A 48 -7.52 -7.72 -0.07
C GLN A 48 -6.22 -8.04 0.67
N ALA A 49 -5.94 -9.33 0.82
CA ALA A 49 -4.69 -9.78 1.40
C ALA A 49 -3.53 -9.61 0.41
N TRP A 50 -2.36 -9.29 0.94
CA TRP A 50 -1.09 -9.30 0.22
C TRP A 50 -0.03 -10.02 1.04
N SER A 51 1.00 -10.53 0.38
CA SER A 51 2.11 -11.24 1.00
C SER A 51 3.43 -10.52 0.75
N GLY A 52 4.36 -10.75 1.64
CA GLY A 52 5.72 -10.22 1.55
C GLY A 52 6.67 -11.02 2.41
N THR A 53 7.92 -10.59 2.43
CA THR A 53 8.98 -11.17 3.24
C THR A 53 9.71 -10.07 4.01
N LEU A 54 10.19 -10.39 5.22
CA LEU A 54 11.06 -9.49 5.96
C LEU A 54 12.39 -9.31 5.23
N THR A 55 12.89 -8.08 5.18
CA THR A 55 14.24 -7.81 4.64
C THR A 55 15.34 -7.86 5.69
N ASN A 56 14.98 -7.67 6.96
CA ASN A 56 15.92 -7.59 8.07
C ASN A 56 15.34 -8.34 9.29
N ASP A 57 16.25 -8.82 10.15
CA ASP A 57 15.86 -9.42 11.44
C ASP A 57 15.15 -8.40 12.32
N ILE A 58 14.15 -8.86 13.04
CA ILE A 58 13.49 -8.07 14.08
C ILE A 58 14.06 -8.51 15.43
N VAL A 59 14.74 -7.59 16.10
CA VAL A 59 15.31 -7.82 17.43
C VAL A 59 14.45 -7.12 18.48
N SER A 60 14.02 -7.87 19.49
CA SER A 60 13.28 -7.36 20.64
C SER A 60 13.96 -7.81 21.93
N ARG A 61 14.28 -6.85 22.78
CA ARG A 61 14.94 -7.11 24.10
C ARG A 61 16.19 -8.00 23.98
N GLY A 62 17.00 -7.78 22.94
CA GLY A 62 18.23 -8.56 22.69
C GLY A 62 18.01 -9.96 22.11
N LYS A 63 16.76 -10.34 21.79
CA LYS A 63 16.45 -11.60 21.10
C LYS A 63 15.88 -11.34 19.71
N VAL A 64 16.30 -12.14 18.74
CA VAL A 64 15.70 -12.14 17.40
C VAL A 64 14.32 -12.81 17.50
N VAL A 65 13.25 -12.05 17.21
CA VAL A 65 11.86 -12.53 17.24
C VAL A 65 11.36 -12.95 15.86
N ALA A 66 11.92 -12.37 14.80
CA ALA A 66 11.68 -12.77 13.42
C ALA A 66 12.95 -12.55 12.59
N HIS A 67 13.22 -13.43 11.64
CA HIS A 67 14.40 -13.39 10.78
C HIS A 67 14.10 -12.75 9.42
N ALA A 68 15.13 -12.22 8.78
CA ALA A 68 15.07 -11.85 7.37
C ALA A 68 14.61 -13.08 6.55
N GLY A 69 13.69 -12.86 5.60
CA GLY A 69 13.07 -13.94 4.84
C GLY A 69 11.76 -14.49 5.45
N ASP A 70 11.46 -14.23 6.72
CA ASP A 70 10.21 -14.69 7.33
C ASP A 70 8.99 -14.12 6.58
N PRO A 71 7.90 -14.94 6.44
CA PRO A 71 6.72 -14.55 5.70
C PRO A 71 5.92 -13.48 6.46
N VAL A 72 5.47 -12.49 5.72
CA VAL A 72 4.63 -11.41 6.19
C VAL A 72 3.34 -11.37 5.40
N LYS A 73 2.22 -11.12 6.08
CA LYS A 73 0.94 -10.87 5.44
C LYS A 73 0.41 -9.50 5.84
N GLY A 74 -0.27 -8.87 4.92
CA GLY A 74 -0.94 -7.62 5.17
C GLY A 74 -2.25 -7.51 4.43
N LYS A 75 -2.93 -6.38 4.65
CA LYS A 75 -4.21 -6.07 4.00
C LYS A 75 -4.17 -4.70 3.36
N VAL A 76 -4.92 -4.58 2.28
CA VAL A 76 -5.25 -3.29 1.66
C VAL A 76 -6.33 -2.62 2.50
N THR A 77 -6.03 -1.47 3.08
CA THR A 77 -6.97 -0.77 3.97
C THR A 77 -7.76 0.33 3.29
N TYR A 78 -7.24 0.84 2.17
CA TYR A 78 -7.90 1.87 1.40
C TYR A 78 -7.54 1.76 -0.07
N VAL A 79 -8.54 1.89 -0.94
CA VAL A 79 -8.40 1.91 -2.39
C VAL A 79 -9.24 3.04 -2.95
N LYS A 80 -8.64 3.88 -3.77
CA LYS A 80 -9.32 4.82 -4.64
C LYS A 80 -8.77 4.63 -6.05
N ARG A 81 -9.65 4.31 -7.00
CA ARG A 81 -9.28 4.21 -8.41
C ARG A 81 -8.98 5.59 -8.96
N SER A 82 -8.12 5.65 -9.95
CA SER A 82 -7.85 6.90 -10.66
C SER A 82 -9.10 7.40 -11.38
N GLY A 83 -9.45 8.66 -11.13
CA GLY A 83 -10.46 9.39 -11.88
C GLY A 83 -9.88 10.00 -13.15
N ARG A 84 -10.76 10.53 -14.01
CA ARG A 84 -10.36 11.30 -15.18
C ARG A 84 -9.95 12.71 -14.76
N LEU A 85 -9.00 13.30 -15.47
CA LEU A 85 -8.53 14.69 -15.38
C LEU A 85 -7.67 15.04 -14.16
N HIS A 86 -8.11 14.84 -12.91
CA HIS A 86 -7.41 15.40 -11.73
C HIS A 86 -7.24 14.44 -10.55
N GLU A 87 -7.81 13.26 -10.60
CA GLU A 87 -7.80 12.34 -9.45
C GLU A 87 -6.85 11.16 -9.64
N PRO A 88 -5.64 11.21 -9.05
CA PRO A 88 -4.75 10.06 -9.05
C PRO A 88 -5.33 8.92 -8.18
N GLY A 89 -5.10 7.68 -8.59
CA GLY A 89 -5.42 6.51 -7.79
C GLY A 89 -4.69 6.55 -6.46
N GLN A 90 -5.25 5.92 -5.44
CA GLN A 90 -4.63 5.81 -4.12
C GLN A 90 -4.78 4.40 -3.58
N LEU A 91 -3.72 3.88 -2.99
CA LEU A 91 -3.67 2.57 -2.37
C LEU A 91 -3.01 2.70 -1.00
N SER A 92 -3.61 2.09 0.02
CA SER A 92 -3.03 2.06 1.36
C SER A 92 -2.93 0.64 1.88
N LEU A 93 -1.79 0.33 2.47
CA LEU A 93 -1.44 -0.99 2.99
C LEU A 93 -1.20 -0.93 4.49
N ARG A 94 -1.44 -2.05 5.17
CA ARG A 94 -1.09 -2.27 6.57
C ARG A 94 -0.63 -3.73 6.74
N LEU A 95 0.30 -3.97 7.66
CA LEU A 95 0.65 -5.31 8.09
C LEU A 95 -0.47 -5.89 8.97
N SER A 96 -0.69 -7.18 8.87
CA SER A 96 -1.63 -7.93 9.71
C SER A 96 -0.98 -9.10 10.43
N SER A 97 0.07 -9.72 9.88
CA SER A 97 0.82 -10.76 10.58
C SER A 97 2.26 -10.87 10.11
N ILE A 98 3.13 -11.29 11.02
CA ILE A 98 4.53 -11.63 10.76
C ILE A 98 4.74 -13.04 11.31
N LYS A 99 5.26 -13.97 10.50
CA LYS A 99 5.50 -15.38 10.87
C LYS A 99 4.26 -16.06 11.51
N GLY A 100 3.05 -15.62 11.13
CA GLY A 100 1.79 -16.13 11.66
C GLY A 100 1.27 -15.41 12.91
N GLU A 101 2.08 -14.60 13.60
CA GLU A 101 1.64 -13.78 14.73
C GLU A 101 0.93 -12.53 14.24
N THR A 102 -0.21 -12.21 14.85
CA THR A 102 -0.99 -11.01 14.52
C THR A 102 -0.26 -9.77 14.99
N VAL A 103 -0.10 -8.79 14.10
CA VAL A 103 0.51 -7.49 14.39
C VAL A 103 -0.37 -6.36 13.90
N TYR A 104 -0.27 -5.23 14.59
CA TYR A 104 -0.87 -3.96 14.15
C TYR A 104 0.23 -3.04 13.68
N SER A 105 0.05 -2.37 12.55
CA SER A 105 1.07 -1.48 12.01
C SER A 105 0.51 -0.14 11.57
N SER A 106 1.40 0.82 11.36
CA SER A 106 1.09 2.07 10.65
C SER A 106 0.56 1.76 9.24
N ARG A 107 -0.18 2.74 8.68
CA ARG A 107 -0.65 2.68 7.31
C ARG A 107 0.39 3.31 6.38
N ILE A 108 0.72 2.62 5.30
CA ILE A 108 1.50 3.19 4.20
C ILE A 108 0.56 3.48 3.05
N SER A 109 0.65 4.68 2.49
CA SER A 109 -0.19 5.12 1.37
C SER A 109 0.67 5.41 0.15
N ARG A 110 0.22 4.94 -1.01
CA ARG A 110 0.78 5.25 -2.31
C ARG A 110 -0.26 5.96 -3.16
N LYS A 111 0.14 7.04 -3.80
CA LYS A 111 -0.68 7.75 -4.79
C LYS A 111 -0.08 7.56 -6.17
N GLY A 112 -0.92 7.49 -7.19
CA GLY A 112 -0.53 7.58 -8.59
C GLY A 112 0.07 8.95 -8.91
N LYS A 113 0.64 9.09 -10.09
CA LYS A 113 1.17 10.39 -10.54
C LYS A 113 0.05 11.42 -10.68
N SER A 114 0.35 12.68 -10.38
CA SER A 114 -0.63 13.75 -10.57
C SER A 114 -0.79 14.07 -12.06
N HIS A 115 -2.03 14.15 -12.52
CA HIS A 115 -2.37 14.47 -13.90
C HIS A 115 -2.33 15.97 -14.20
N THR A 116 -2.32 16.84 -13.20
CA THR A 116 -2.53 18.27 -13.35
C THR A 116 -1.60 18.89 -14.40
N LYS A 117 -0.30 18.62 -14.31
CA LYS A 117 0.68 19.14 -15.27
C LYS A 117 0.42 18.64 -16.70
N SER A 118 0.22 17.34 -16.86
CA SER A 118 -0.04 16.71 -18.17
C SER A 118 -1.35 17.20 -18.78
N ASN A 119 -2.39 17.38 -17.99
CA ASN A 119 -3.69 17.86 -18.48
C ASN A 119 -3.66 19.34 -18.87
N VAL A 120 -2.99 20.19 -18.08
CA VAL A 120 -2.77 21.58 -18.43
C VAL A 120 -2.03 21.69 -19.77
N THR A 121 -1.00 20.89 -20.00
CA THR A 121 -0.27 20.89 -21.28
C THR A 121 -1.14 20.41 -22.44
N LYS A 122 -1.95 19.38 -22.27
CA LYS A 122 -2.83 18.83 -23.33
C LYS A 122 -3.96 19.82 -23.69
N ILE A 123 -4.62 20.39 -22.67
CA ILE A 123 -5.72 21.34 -22.87
C ILE A 123 -5.19 22.66 -23.39
N GLY A 124 -4.13 23.22 -22.79
CA GLY A 124 -3.53 24.48 -23.19
C GLY A 124 -2.87 24.39 -24.57
N GLY A 125 -2.18 23.29 -24.87
CA GLY A 125 -1.59 23.02 -26.17
C GLY A 125 -2.64 22.89 -27.27
N GLY A 126 -3.77 22.23 -27.01
CA GLY A 126 -4.91 22.12 -27.91
C GLY A 126 -5.54 23.49 -28.20
N ALA A 127 -5.76 24.28 -27.16
CA ALA A 127 -6.32 25.65 -27.32
C ALA A 127 -5.39 26.55 -28.10
N ALA A 128 -4.09 26.58 -27.79
CA ALA A 128 -3.11 27.39 -28.50
C ALA A 128 -2.96 26.98 -29.97
N GLY A 129 -2.83 25.70 -30.24
CA GLY A 129 -2.76 25.17 -31.61
C GLY A 129 -4.02 25.46 -32.43
N GLY A 130 -5.19 25.25 -31.82
CA GLY A 130 -6.48 25.56 -32.44
C GLY A 130 -6.65 27.06 -32.72
N ALA A 131 -6.20 27.94 -31.80
CA ALA A 131 -6.22 29.37 -31.97
C ALA A 131 -5.34 29.84 -33.14
N LEU A 132 -4.13 29.28 -33.28
CA LEU A 132 -3.22 29.60 -34.37
C LEU A 132 -3.81 29.22 -35.72
N ILE A 133 -4.29 27.99 -35.88
CA ILE A 133 -4.90 27.53 -37.13
C ILE A 133 -6.17 28.30 -37.45
N GLY A 134 -7.06 28.48 -36.46
CA GLY A 134 -8.29 29.24 -36.65
C GLY A 134 -8.05 30.71 -36.96
N GLY A 135 -7.00 31.31 -36.35
CA GLY A 135 -6.59 32.68 -36.59
C GLY A 135 -6.09 32.94 -38.00
N LEU A 136 -5.34 32.00 -38.58
CA LEU A 136 -4.84 32.08 -39.95
C LEU A 136 -5.97 32.05 -41.00
N ILE A 137 -7.04 31.31 -40.73
CA ILE A 137 -8.15 31.11 -41.68
C ILE A 137 -9.25 32.18 -41.53
N GLY A 138 -9.59 32.52 -40.27
CA GLY A 138 -10.76 33.36 -39.95
C GLY A 138 -10.46 34.58 -39.08
N GLY A 139 -9.18 34.98 -38.97
CA GLY A 139 -8.79 36.13 -38.14
C GLY A 139 -9.17 35.97 -36.67
N GLY A 140 -9.52 37.06 -36.00
CA GLY A 140 -9.82 37.03 -34.56
C GLY A 140 -11.00 36.14 -34.17
N LYS A 141 -12.07 36.09 -35.00
CA LYS A 141 -13.22 35.22 -34.79
C LYS A 141 -12.84 33.75 -34.98
N GLY A 142 -12.01 33.45 -35.98
CA GLY A 142 -11.51 32.10 -36.23
C GLY A 142 -10.59 31.62 -35.11
N ALA A 143 -9.75 32.51 -34.55
CA ALA A 143 -8.90 32.20 -33.42
C ALA A 143 -9.71 31.81 -32.18
N ALA A 144 -10.81 32.51 -31.86
CA ALA A 144 -11.66 32.23 -30.73
C ALA A 144 -12.37 30.86 -30.88
N ILE A 145 -12.91 30.59 -32.09
CA ILE A 145 -13.56 29.32 -32.38
C ILE A 145 -12.53 28.17 -32.34
N GLY A 146 -11.37 28.38 -32.93
CA GLY A 146 -10.29 27.38 -32.97
C GLY A 146 -9.73 27.09 -31.59
N ALA A 147 -9.59 28.10 -30.72
CA ALA A 147 -9.19 27.90 -29.33
C ALA A 147 -10.20 27.08 -28.57
N GLY A 148 -11.50 27.37 -28.73
CA GLY A 148 -12.56 26.61 -28.09
C GLY A 148 -12.61 25.15 -28.53
N ALA A 149 -12.54 24.88 -29.84
CA ALA A 149 -12.51 23.55 -30.40
C ALA A 149 -11.25 22.77 -29.99
N GLY A 150 -10.07 23.45 -30.00
CA GLY A 150 -8.81 22.87 -29.60
C GLY A 150 -8.77 22.54 -28.09
N ALA A 151 -9.35 23.42 -27.24
CA ALA A 151 -9.48 23.16 -25.83
C ALA A 151 -10.38 21.95 -25.56
N ALA A 152 -11.53 21.85 -26.25
CA ALA A 152 -12.45 20.72 -26.15
C ALA A 152 -11.76 19.42 -26.58
N GLY A 153 -11.04 19.42 -27.70
CA GLY A 153 -10.24 18.29 -28.17
C GLY A 153 -9.16 17.91 -27.17
N GLY A 154 -8.39 18.89 -26.67
CA GLY A 154 -7.36 18.67 -25.65
C GLY A 154 -7.93 18.09 -24.34
N THR A 155 -9.14 18.53 -23.94
CA THR A 155 -9.85 17.97 -22.78
C THR A 155 -10.25 16.53 -23.04
N GLY A 156 -10.76 16.21 -24.21
CA GLY A 156 -11.10 14.84 -24.59
C GLY A 156 -9.91 13.92 -24.52
N VAL A 157 -8.77 14.32 -25.07
CA VAL A 157 -7.51 13.58 -25.00
C VAL A 157 -7.06 13.42 -23.55
N ALA A 158 -7.08 14.49 -22.77
CA ALA A 158 -6.72 14.44 -21.36
C ALA A 158 -7.61 13.47 -20.57
N ALA A 159 -8.93 13.48 -20.84
CA ALA A 159 -9.88 12.56 -20.19
C ALA A 159 -9.66 11.12 -20.59
N ALA A 160 -9.32 10.85 -21.83
CA ALA A 160 -9.09 9.50 -22.35
C ALA A 160 -7.78 8.91 -21.82
N THR A 161 -6.74 9.72 -21.70
CA THR A 161 -5.38 9.27 -21.37
C THR A 161 -4.96 9.54 -19.94
N GLY A 162 -5.77 10.26 -19.17
CA GLY A 162 -5.42 10.81 -17.86
C GLY A 162 -5.62 9.89 -16.66
N LYS A 163 -5.72 8.57 -16.83
CA LYS A 163 -5.82 7.63 -15.69
C LYS A 163 -4.44 7.23 -15.20
N GLU A 164 -4.14 7.55 -13.97
CA GLU A 164 -2.89 7.15 -13.31
C GLU A 164 -3.19 6.42 -12.01
N GLU A 165 -3.21 5.11 -12.09
CA GLU A 165 -3.42 4.26 -10.92
C GLU A 165 -2.22 4.32 -9.97
N ALA A 166 -2.49 4.16 -8.69
CA ALA A 166 -1.43 3.90 -7.72
C ALA A 166 -0.96 2.46 -7.89
N VAL A 167 0.27 2.27 -8.35
CA VAL A 167 0.87 0.95 -8.53
C VAL A 167 1.98 0.77 -7.50
N ILE A 168 1.98 -0.38 -6.85
CA ILE A 168 3.06 -0.91 -6.03
C ILE A 168 3.58 -2.12 -6.78
N PRO A 169 4.73 -2.03 -7.46
CA PRO A 169 5.34 -3.18 -8.14
C PRO A 169 5.68 -4.29 -7.14
N ALA A 170 5.75 -5.52 -7.61
CA ALA A 170 6.39 -6.60 -6.87
C ALA A 170 7.83 -6.20 -6.50
N GLU A 171 8.39 -6.80 -5.48
CA GLU A 171 9.72 -6.51 -4.93
C GLU A 171 9.88 -5.10 -4.33
N SER A 172 8.81 -4.31 -4.26
CA SER A 172 8.84 -3.01 -3.58
C SER A 172 9.09 -3.20 -2.09
N VAL A 173 9.99 -2.38 -1.55
CA VAL A 173 10.36 -2.41 -0.12
C VAL A 173 9.69 -1.25 0.61
N PHE A 174 9.05 -1.57 1.75
CA PHE A 174 8.40 -0.59 2.61
C PHE A 174 8.73 -0.83 4.07
N THR A 175 8.85 0.26 4.83
CA THR A 175 9.03 0.20 6.27
C THR A 175 7.73 0.56 6.98
N PHE A 176 7.22 -0.37 7.77
CA PHE A 176 6.05 -0.21 8.62
C PHE A 176 6.48 0.00 10.07
N THR A 177 5.76 0.80 10.82
CA THR A 177 5.94 0.91 12.27
C THR A 177 4.89 0.09 12.97
N ILE A 178 5.29 -0.81 13.85
CA ILE A 178 4.36 -1.62 14.65
C ILE A 178 3.66 -0.71 15.65
N SER A 179 2.34 -0.84 15.72
CA SER A 179 1.49 -0.16 16.71
C SER A 179 1.05 -1.18 17.76
N GLY A 180 0.85 -0.75 19.01
CA GLY A 180 0.21 -1.60 20.01
C GLY A 180 -1.23 -1.94 19.63
N PRO A 181 -1.81 -3.01 20.21
CA PRO A 181 -3.24 -3.27 20.10
C PRO A 181 -4.00 -2.05 20.66
N LYS A 182 -5.07 -1.65 19.96
CA LYS A 182 -6.00 -0.62 20.44
C LYS A 182 -7.04 -1.25 21.34
#